data_68b69b504f3b1440154dd0d394c5e77a
#
_entry.id   68b69b504f3b1440154dd0d394c5e77a
#
_cell.length_a   1.000
_cell.length_b   1.000
_cell.length_c   1.000
_cell.angle_alpha   90.00
_cell.angle_beta   90.00
_cell.angle_gamma   90.00
#
_symmetry.space_group_name_H-M   'P 1'
#
loop_
_entity.id
_entity.type
_entity.pdbx_description
1 polymer ?
#
loop_
_entity_poly.entity_id
_entity_poly.type
_entity_poly.pdbx_seq_one_letter_code
_entity_poly.pdbx_strand_id
1 'polypeptide(L)'
;MSLPSDRVLVIVPAWNEARNVGRTVHEIRAASADFDLLVVDDGSTDDTGTVAREAGATVISLPFNLGVGGAMRTGFTYAKRHGYTRAIQVDADGQHNPVDIARVLDGLDAADISIGARFADVGDYSVRGPRHWAMLFLAKTVSRVAKTRLTDVTSGFRAANHRAIEQYVRYYPAEYLGDTIDSLVAACHAGLTVTQVPVAMRPRVHGTPSQGPIGASIYLLRSVFTLGLAMLRRTDSSSQSTSVREREDAQ
;
A
#
# COMPACT_ATOMS: atom_id res chain seq x y z
N MET A 1 -12.56 -4.55 -29.74
CA MET A 1 -12.58 -4.96 -28.31
C MET A 1 -12.79 -3.68 -27.53
N SER A 2 -13.98 -3.48 -26.95
CA SER A 2 -14.22 -2.31 -26.09
C SER A 2 -13.29 -2.42 -24.88
N LEU A 3 -12.63 -1.30 -24.52
CA LEU A 3 -11.89 -1.21 -23.27
C LEU A 3 -12.84 -1.61 -22.13
N PRO A 4 -12.39 -2.41 -21.16
CA PRO A 4 -13.23 -2.72 -20.01
C PRO A 4 -13.62 -1.39 -19.34
N SER A 5 -14.90 -1.27 -18.96
CA SER A 5 -15.39 -0.13 -18.20
C SER A 5 -14.46 0.11 -17.01
N ASP A 6 -14.11 1.37 -16.76
CA ASP A 6 -13.18 1.74 -15.70
C ASP A 6 -13.82 1.44 -14.32
N ARG A 7 -13.52 0.25 -13.78
CA ARG A 7 -14.07 -0.25 -12.52
C ARG A 7 -13.07 -0.08 -11.39
N VAL A 8 -13.48 0.59 -10.35
CA VAL A 8 -12.66 0.89 -9.17
C VAL A 8 -13.09 0.03 -8.00
N LEU A 9 -12.11 -0.65 -7.37
CA LEU A 9 -12.28 -1.35 -6.11
C LEU A 9 -11.58 -0.60 -4.97
N VAL A 10 -12.34 -0.21 -3.96
CA VAL A 10 -11.75 0.25 -2.69
C VAL A 10 -11.54 -0.96 -1.79
N ILE A 11 -10.30 -1.21 -1.40
CA ILE A 11 -9.90 -2.30 -0.51
C ILE A 11 -9.65 -1.74 0.88
N VAL A 12 -10.38 -2.24 1.87
CA VAL A 12 -10.25 -1.83 3.27
C VAL A 12 -9.72 -3.02 4.08
N PRO A 13 -8.41 -3.08 4.37
CA PRO A 13 -7.90 -4.07 5.31
C PRO A 13 -8.36 -3.70 6.73
N ALA A 14 -8.89 -4.67 7.47
CA ALA A 14 -9.43 -4.45 8.81
C ALA A 14 -9.07 -5.60 9.74
N TRP A 15 -8.59 -5.27 10.94
CA TRP A 15 -8.34 -6.21 12.03
C TRP A 15 -8.70 -5.62 13.38
N ASN A 16 -9.75 -6.16 14.01
CA ASN A 16 -10.30 -5.66 15.28
C ASN A 16 -10.68 -4.17 15.21
N GLU A 17 -11.39 -3.80 14.14
CA GLU A 17 -11.82 -2.42 13.85
C GLU A 17 -13.36 -2.27 13.86
N ALA A 18 -14.09 -3.11 14.62
CA ALA A 18 -15.55 -3.05 14.68
C ALA A 18 -16.10 -1.65 15.01
N ARG A 19 -15.35 -0.84 15.79
CA ARG A 19 -15.75 0.53 16.17
C ARG A 19 -15.61 1.56 15.06
N ASN A 20 -14.78 1.28 14.04
CA ASN A 20 -14.41 2.24 12.99
C ASN A 20 -14.90 1.83 11.61
N VAL A 21 -14.87 0.52 11.29
CA VAL A 21 -15.08 0.01 9.93
C VAL A 21 -16.43 0.42 9.35
N GLY A 22 -17.51 0.38 10.14
CA GLY A 22 -18.84 0.79 9.66
C GLY A 22 -18.88 2.25 9.20
N ARG A 23 -18.29 3.15 10.00
CA ARG A 23 -18.18 4.56 9.62
C ARG A 23 -17.33 4.74 8.35
N THR A 24 -16.19 4.07 8.28
CA THR A 24 -15.30 4.14 7.10
C THR A 24 -16.04 3.69 5.85
N VAL A 25 -16.80 2.59 5.90
CA VAL A 25 -17.63 2.11 4.79
C VAL A 25 -18.67 3.17 4.36
N HIS A 26 -19.39 3.75 5.32
CA HIS A 26 -20.38 4.79 5.00
C HIS A 26 -19.74 6.05 4.39
N GLU A 27 -18.60 6.51 4.91
CA GLU A 27 -17.90 7.67 4.38
C GLU A 27 -17.38 7.42 2.94
N ILE A 28 -16.86 6.22 2.64
CA ILE A 28 -16.42 5.86 1.28
C ILE A 28 -17.61 5.85 0.31
N ARG A 29 -18.73 5.25 0.71
CA ARG A 29 -19.95 5.23 -0.12
C ARG A 29 -20.54 6.63 -0.36
N ALA A 30 -20.42 7.51 0.65
CA ALA A 30 -20.84 8.91 0.52
C ALA A 30 -19.92 9.71 -0.44
N ALA A 31 -18.63 9.33 -0.54
CA ALA A 31 -17.69 9.97 -1.45
C ALA A 31 -17.97 9.61 -2.92
N SER A 32 -18.37 8.38 -3.22
CA SER A 32 -18.83 7.96 -4.56
C SER A 32 -19.66 6.68 -4.48
N ALA A 33 -20.77 6.66 -5.21
CA ALA A 33 -21.59 5.46 -5.40
C ALA A 33 -20.99 4.49 -6.44
N ASP A 34 -20.04 4.97 -7.26
CA ASP A 34 -19.43 4.19 -8.36
C ASP A 34 -18.29 3.28 -7.90
N PHE A 35 -17.86 3.41 -6.63
CA PHE A 35 -16.83 2.57 -6.08
C PHE A 35 -17.41 1.26 -5.54
N ASP A 36 -16.89 0.15 -6.03
CA ASP A 36 -17.10 -1.14 -5.37
C ASP A 36 -16.21 -1.20 -4.12
N LEU A 37 -16.74 -1.73 -3.01
CA LEU A 37 -16.07 -1.72 -1.71
C LEU A 37 -15.89 -3.13 -1.16
N LEU A 38 -14.64 -3.50 -0.92
CA LEU A 38 -14.24 -4.76 -0.31
C LEU A 38 -13.55 -4.50 1.04
N VAL A 39 -14.13 -5.00 2.11
CA VAL A 39 -13.45 -5.11 3.40
C VAL A 39 -12.80 -6.49 3.48
N VAL A 40 -11.50 -6.53 3.73
CA VAL A 40 -10.77 -7.76 4.03
C VAL A 40 -10.56 -7.81 5.55
N ASP A 41 -11.40 -8.60 6.21
CA ASP A 41 -11.33 -8.85 7.64
C ASP A 41 -10.22 -9.88 7.91
N ASP A 42 -9.10 -9.41 8.44
CA ASP A 42 -7.87 -10.17 8.63
C ASP A 42 -7.89 -11.03 9.91
N GLY A 43 -8.91 -11.89 10.03
CA GLY A 43 -9.05 -12.80 11.16
C GLY A 43 -9.35 -12.05 12.47
N SER A 44 -10.25 -11.07 12.45
CA SER A 44 -10.68 -10.36 13.65
C SER A 44 -11.32 -11.28 14.67
N THR A 45 -11.15 -10.95 15.94
CA THR A 45 -11.79 -11.61 17.08
C THR A 45 -13.04 -10.86 17.59
N ASP A 46 -13.29 -9.68 17.05
CA ASP A 46 -14.46 -8.85 17.31
C ASP A 46 -15.45 -8.89 16.13
N ASP A 47 -16.49 -8.07 16.16
CA ASP A 47 -17.57 -8.04 15.16
C ASP A 47 -17.20 -7.26 13.87
N THR A 48 -15.91 -7.03 13.59
CA THR A 48 -15.44 -6.24 12.42
C THR A 48 -16.12 -6.68 11.12
N GLY A 49 -16.08 -7.97 10.80
CA GLY A 49 -16.65 -8.48 9.54
C GLY A 49 -18.18 -8.34 9.47
N THR A 50 -18.87 -8.49 10.59
CA THR A 50 -20.32 -8.32 10.69
C THR A 50 -20.71 -6.87 10.50
N VAL A 51 -20.09 -5.95 11.22
CA VAL A 51 -20.33 -4.50 11.10
C VAL A 51 -20.05 -4.00 9.68
N ALA A 52 -19.00 -4.50 9.03
CA ALA A 52 -18.69 -4.12 7.65
C ALA A 52 -19.78 -4.59 6.67
N ARG A 53 -20.34 -5.81 6.82
CA ARG A 53 -21.45 -6.31 5.99
C ARG A 53 -22.72 -5.51 6.20
N GLU A 54 -23.06 -5.21 7.46
CA GLU A 54 -24.24 -4.40 7.81
C GLU A 54 -24.13 -2.97 7.25
N ALA A 55 -22.93 -2.42 7.18
CA ALA A 55 -22.64 -1.13 6.53
C ALA A 55 -22.72 -1.20 4.99
N GLY A 56 -22.90 -2.40 4.41
CA GLY A 56 -23.10 -2.63 2.98
C GLY A 56 -21.82 -2.93 2.20
N ALA A 57 -20.71 -3.28 2.83
CA ALA A 57 -19.51 -3.72 2.13
C ALA A 57 -19.58 -5.19 1.70
N THR A 58 -18.89 -5.54 0.60
CA THR A 58 -18.50 -6.93 0.36
C THR A 58 -17.39 -7.27 1.37
N VAL A 59 -17.48 -8.45 2.01
CA VAL A 59 -16.50 -8.84 3.05
C VAL A 59 -15.90 -10.20 2.75
N ILE A 60 -14.57 -10.27 2.78
CA ILE A 60 -13.81 -11.52 2.84
C ILE A 60 -13.20 -11.60 4.23
N SER A 61 -13.55 -12.64 4.99
CA SER A 61 -12.93 -12.92 6.30
C SER A 61 -11.86 -13.99 6.16
N LEU A 62 -10.65 -13.69 6.63
CA LEU A 62 -9.54 -14.63 6.65
C LEU A 62 -9.61 -15.49 7.92
N PRO A 63 -9.16 -16.75 7.89
CA PRO A 63 -9.29 -17.65 9.03
C PRO A 63 -8.37 -17.28 10.21
N PHE A 64 -7.34 -16.47 9.98
CA PHE A 64 -6.39 -15.96 10.98
C PHE A 64 -5.71 -14.71 10.45
N ASN A 65 -5.09 -13.95 11.36
CA ASN A 65 -4.38 -12.71 11.01
C ASN A 65 -3.13 -13.01 10.18
N LEU A 66 -3.11 -12.51 8.96
CA LEU A 66 -1.98 -12.56 8.02
C LEU A 66 -1.20 -11.24 7.96
N GLY A 67 -1.68 -10.21 8.67
CA GLY A 67 -1.18 -8.85 8.57
C GLY A 67 -1.73 -8.10 7.36
N VAL A 68 -1.54 -6.78 7.37
CA VAL A 68 -2.08 -5.89 6.32
C VAL A 68 -1.62 -6.32 4.92
N GLY A 69 -0.39 -6.82 4.77
CA GLY A 69 0.12 -7.35 3.50
C GLY A 69 -0.68 -8.54 2.99
N GLY A 70 -1.05 -9.49 3.86
CA GLY A 70 -1.89 -10.64 3.52
C GLY A 70 -3.30 -10.21 3.13
N ALA A 71 -3.89 -9.27 3.88
CA ALA A 71 -5.19 -8.69 3.58
C ALA A 71 -5.17 -7.96 2.22
N MET A 72 -4.17 -7.14 1.96
CA MET A 72 -4.04 -6.42 0.68
C MET A 72 -3.81 -7.36 -0.51
N ARG A 73 -2.98 -8.40 -0.35
CA ARG A 73 -2.82 -9.43 -1.38
C ARG A 73 -4.13 -10.13 -1.72
N THR A 74 -4.96 -10.41 -0.71
CA THR A 74 -6.30 -10.95 -0.89
C THR A 74 -7.17 -9.98 -1.67
N GLY A 75 -7.17 -8.69 -1.31
CA GLY A 75 -7.90 -7.63 -2.01
C GLY A 75 -7.48 -7.48 -3.47
N PHE A 76 -6.18 -7.46 -3.78
CA PHE A 76 -5.69 -7.41 -5.17
C PHE A 76 -6.02 -8.68 -5.96
N THR A 77 -5.99 -9.85 -5.31
CA THR A 77 -6.42 -11.10 -5.94
C THR A 77 -7.90 -11.06 -6.30
N TYR A 78 -8.73 -10.52 -5.41
CA TYR A 78 -10.15 -10.29 -5.68
C TYR A 78 -10.33 -9.30 -6.84
N ALA A 79 -9.62 -8.15 -6.81
CA ALA A 79 -9.67 -7.15 -7.87
C ALA A 79 -9.38 -7.77 -9.25
N LYS A 80 -8.30 -8.53 -9.37
CA LYS A 80 -7.93 -9.20 -10.62
C LYS A 80 -8.98 -10.21 -11.07
N ARG A 81 -9.48 -11.06 -10.17
CA ARG A 81 -10.47 -12.10 -10.50
C ARG A 81 -11.80 -11.54 -10.97
N HIS A 82 -12.18 -10.35 -10.47
CA HIS A 82 -13.45 -9.68 -10.80
C HIS A 82 -13.31 -8.60 -11.87
N GLY A 83 -12.13 -8.47 -12.51
CA GLY A 83 -11.92 -7.59 -13.66
C GLY A 83 -11.91 -6.10 -13.31
N TYR A 84 -11.46 -5.73 -12.09
CA TYR A 84 -11.22 -4.33 -11.74
C TYR A 84 -9.98 -3.81 -12.45
N THR A 85 -10.08 -2.59 -12.98
CA THR A 85 -8.97 -1.92 -13.67
C THR A 85 -8.16 -1.03 -12.77
N ARG A 86 -8.78 -0.55 -11.68
CA ARG A 86 -8.14 0.27 -10.64
C ARG A 86 -8.51 -0.28 -9.26
N ALA A 87 -7.57 -0.21 -8.32
CA ALA A 87 -7.82 -0.54 -6.94
C ALA A 87 -7.13 0.49 -6.03
N ILE A 88 -7.73 0.80 -4.88
CA ILE A 88 -7.17 1.73 -3.90
C ILE A 88 -7.32 1.17 -2.50
N GLN A 89 -6.26 1.27 -1.69
CA GLN A 89 -6.28 0.94 -0.27
C GLN A 89 -6.79 2.14 0.54
N VAL A 90 -7.73 1.88 1.45
CA VAL A 90 -8.18 2.82 2.47
C VAL A 90 -8.18 2.10 3.82
N ASP A 91 -7.47 2.62 4.82
CA ASP A 91 -7.40 1.97 6.12
C ASP A 91 -8.71 2.10 6.91
N ALA A 92 -9.06 1.05 7.67
CA ALA A 92 -10.31 0.97 8.42
C ALA A 92 -10.41 1.96 9.59
N ASP A 93 -9.29 2.56 10.02
CA ASP A 93 -9.17 3.42 11.21
C ASP A 93 -9.70 4.85 11.02
N GLY A 94 -10.13 5.20 9.80
CA GLY A 94 -10.69 6.50 9.43
C GLY A 94 -9.67 7.64 9.30
N GLN A 95 -8.36 7.35 9.30
CA GLN A 95 -7.32 8.37 9.10
C GLN A 95 -7.25 8.84 7.64
N HIS A 96 -7.54 7.98 6.68
CA HIS A 96 -7.65 8.36 5.28
C HIS A 96 -8.96 9.11 5.02
N ASN A 97 -8.86 10.28 4.38
CA ASN A 97 -10.06 11.04 4.02
C ASN A 97 -10.65 10.50 2.71
N PRO A 98 -11.87 9.92 2.70
CA PRO A 98 -12.48 9.38 1.48
C PRO A 98 -12.68 10.41 0.36
N VAL A 99 -12.77 11.70 0.68
CA VAL A 99 -12.84 12.79 -0.33
C VAL A 99 -11.59 12.84 -1.19
N ASP A 100 -10.44 12.40 -0.69
CA ASP A 100 -9.18 12.38 -1.45
C ASP A 100 -9.03 11.12 -2.34
N ILE A 101 -9.95 10.14 -2.28
CA ILE A 101 -9.90 8.90 -3.10
C ILE A 101 -9.82 9.26 -4.59
N ALA A 102 -10.70 10.14 -5.06
CA ALA A 102 -10.71 10.55 -6.47
C ALA A 102 -9.36 11.14 -6.89
N ARG A 103 -8.78 12.05 -6.08
CA ARG A 103 -7.48 12.66 -6.36
C ARG A 103 -6.34 11.62 -6.42
N VAL A 104 -6.35 10.61 -5.53
CA VAL A 104 -5.34 9.56 -5.55
C VAL A 104 -5.53 8.66 -6.78
N LEU A 105 -6.76 8.37 -7.19
CA LEU A 105 -7.06 7.63 -8.42
C LEU A 105 -6.65 8.40 -9.68
N ASP A 106 -6.85 9.72 -9.74
CA ASP A 106 -6.43 10.58 -10.87
C ASP A 106 -4.91 10.53 -11.07
N GLY A 107 -4.14 10.31 -10.03
CA GLY A 107 -2.69 10.11 -10.14
C GLY A 107 -2.30 8.90 -10.99
N LEU A 108 -3.20 7.94 -11.20
CA LEU A 108 -2.97 6.77 -12.07
C LEU A 108 -2.96 7.13 -13.57
N ASP A 109 -3.40 8.31 -13.95
CA ASP A 109 -3.30 8.78 -15.34
C ASP A 109 -1.83 9.06 -15.73
N ALA A 110 -0.97 9.35 -14.73
CA ALA A 110 0.46 9.62 -14.92
C ALA A 110 1.39 8.47 -14.52
N ALA A 111 0.90 7.47 -13.76
CA ALA A 111 1.74 6.41 -13.22
C ALA A 111 0.93 5.12 -12.97
N ASP A 112 1.65 4.00 -12.77
CA ASP A 112 1.02 2.71 -12.44
C ASP A 112 0.55 2.65 -10.98
N ILE A 113 1.21 3.41 -10.10
CA ILE A 113 0.93 3.50 -8.66
C ILE A 113 0.86 4.98 -8.27
N SER A 114 -0.21 5.37 -7.58
CA SER A 114 -0.38 6.70 -7.01
C SER A 114 -0.46 6.63 -5.49
N ILE A 115 0.33 7.44 -4.79
CA ILE A 115 0.43 7.46 -3.32
C ILE A 115 -0.14 8.76 -2.80
N GLY A 116 -1.14 8.70 -1.92
CA GLY A 116 -1.58 9.83 -1.13
C GLY A 116 -0.54 10.16 -0.07
N ALA A 117 0.23 11.22 -0.28
CA ALA A 117 1.32 11.62 0.60
C ALA A 117 0.90 12.73 1.57
N ARG A 118 1.30 12.56 2.82
CA ARG A 118 1.16 13.59 3.86
C ARG A 118 2.23 14.65 3.65
N PHE A 119 1.84 15.86 3.28
CA PHE A 119 2.80 16.95 3.20
C PHE A 119 2.83 17.70 4.54
N ALA A 120 4.03 18.04 4.99
CA ALA A 120 4.26 18.76 6.23
C ALA A 120 3.56 20.15 6.30
N ASP A 121 3.17 20.67 5.13
CA ASP A 121 2.51 21.97 5.00
C ASP A 121 0.97 21.90 5.07
N VAL A 122 0.39 20.70 5.18
CA VAL A 122 -1.06 20.47 5.25
C VAL A 122 -1.38 19.64 6.49
N GLY A 123 -1.41 20.28 7.66
CA GLY A 123 -1.75 19.66 8.94
C GLY A 123 -0.59 19.58 9.93
N ASP A 124 -0.91 19.53 11.23
CA ASP A 124 0.02 19.57 12.39
C ASP A 124 0.92 18.31 12.57
N TYR A 125 1.19 17.54 11.52
CA TYR A 125 1.98 16.32 11.65
C TYR A 125 3.49 16.60 11.50
N SER A 126 4.12 17.03 12.61
CA SER A 126 5.59 17.19 12.67
C SER A 126 6.27 15.97 13.31
N VAL A 127 7.00 15.21 12.53
CA VAL A 127 7.89 14.16 13.05
C VAL A 127 9.24 14.81 13.38
N ARG A 128 9.68 14.70 14.63
CA ARG A 128 10.98 15.21 15.10
C ARG A 128 11.89 14.06 15.54
N GLY A 129 13.21 14.29 15.54
CA GLY A 129 14.21 13.34 16.05
C GLY A 129 14.64 12.25 15.09
N PRO A 130 15.22 11.12 15.58
CA PRO A 130 15.82 10.06 14.76
C PRO A 130 14.85 9.43 13.75
N ARG A 131 13.56 9.37 14.07
CA ARG A 131 12.51 8.86 13.19
C ARG A 131 12.37 9.71 11.92
N HIS A 132 12.50 11.03 12.02
CA HIS A 132 12.46 11.93 10.88
C HIS A 132 13.60 11.63 9.89
N TRP A 133 14.83 11.46 10.39
CA TRP A 133 15.99 11.13 9.57
C TRP A 133 15.85 9.78 8.88
N ALA A 134 15.32 8.76 9.59
CA ALA A 134 15.05 7.46 9.00
C ALA A 134 14.01 7.54 7.87
N MET A 135 12.94 8.30 8.05
CA MET A 135 11.92 8.52 7.01
C MET A 135 12.51 9.25 5.79
N LEU A 136 13.32 10.28 6.00
CA LEU A 136 14.00 10.99 4.91
C LEU A 136 14.97 10.08 4.14
N PHE A 137 15.73 9.24 4.86
CA PHE A 137 16.63 8.28 4.24
C PHE A 137 15.86 7.25 3.39
N LEU A 138 14.78 6.68 3.91
CA LEU A 138 13.91 5.77 3.18
C LEU A 138 13.30 6.45 1.95
N ALA A 139 12.72 7.64 2.11
CA ALA A 139 12.14 8.41 1.03
C ALA A 139 13.19 8.68 -0.08
N LYS A 140 14.40 9.10 0.30
CA LYS A 140 15.49 9.35 -0.65
C LYS A 140 15.95 8.09 -1.39
N THR A 141 16.01 6.94 -0.68
CA THR A 141 16.44 5.66 -1.27
C THR A 141 15.39 5.13 -2.23
N VAL A 142 14.13 5.10 -1.81
CA VAL A 142 13.01 4.65 -2.66
C VAL A 142 12.81 5.60 -3.85
N SER A 143 12.99 6.92 -3.67
CA SER A 143 12.96 7.89 -4.78
C SER A 143 13.97 7.59 -5.87
N ARG A 144 15.17 7.10 -5.51
CA ARG A 144 16.18 6.70 -6.50
C ARG A 144 15.74 5.47 -7.29
N VAL A 145 15.14 4.48 -6.60
CA VAL A 145 14.63 3.27 -7.25
C VAL A 145 13.42 3.60 -8.14
N ALA A 146 12.52 4.43 -7.66
CA ALA A 146 11.32 4.87 -8.39
C ALA A 146 11.62 5.90 -9.51
N LYS A 147 12.84 6.47 -9.55
CA LYS A 147 13.23 7.56 -10.45
C LYS A 147 12.30 8.78 -10.37
N THR A 148 11.65 8.95 -9.24
CA THR A 148 10.69 10.02 -8.95
C THR A 148 10.87 10.49 -7.51
N ARG A 149 10.67 11.79 -7.26
CA ARG A 149 10.78 12.34 -5.90
C ARG A 149 9.57 11.90 -5.06
N LEU A 150 9.83 11.07 -4.06
CA LEU A 150 8.85 10.60 -3.08
C LEU A 150 9.18 11.19 -1.71
N THR A 151 8.17 11.68 -1.01
CA THR A 151 8.29 12.29 0.32
C THR A 151 7.69 11.42 1.43
N ASP A 152 6.63 10.65 1.12
CA ASP A 152 5.98 9.73 2.04
C ASP A 152 5.83 8.34 1.41
N VAL A 153 6.83 7.49 1.61
CA VAL A 153 6.84 6.11 1.10
C VAL A 153 6.16 5.12 2.04
N THR A 154 5.72 5.58 3.21
CA THR A 154 5.09 4.75 4.25
C THR A 154 3.57 4.85 4.25
N SER A 155 2.98 5.72 3.43
CA SER A 155 1.53 5.85 3.33
C SER A 155 0.90 4.58 2.77
N GLY A 156 -0.12 4.05 3.46
CA GLY A 156 -0.99 2.98 2.97
C GLY A 156 -2.04 3.46 1.98
N PHE A 157 -2.31 4.77 1.92
CA PHE A 157 -3.29 5.35 0.99
C PHE A 157 -2.74 5.33 -0.44
N ARG A 158 -2.95 4.21 -1.15
CA ARG A 158 -2.34 3.94 -2.46
C ARG A 158 -3.36 3.42 -3.44
N ALA A 159 -3.32 3.96 -4.66
CA ALA A 159 -4.02 3.42 -5.81
C ALA A 159 -3.06 2.68 -6.74
N ALA A 160 -3.60 1.66 -7.42
CA ALA A 160 -2.91 0.81 -8.37
C ALA A 160 -3.75 0.64 -9.62
N ASN A 161 -3.16 0.78 -10.80
CA ASN A 161 -3.80 0.46 -12.06
C ASN A 161 -3.74 -1.05 -12.35
N HIS A 162 -4.27 -1.49 -13.49
CA HIS A 162 -4.30 -2.89 -13.88
C HIS A 162 -2.91 -3.56 -13.88
N ARG A 163 -1.86 -2.89 -14.38
CA ARG A 163 -0.48 -3.42 -14.38
C ARG A 163 0.05 -3.62 -12.96
N ALA A 164 -0.21 -2.66 -12.08
CA ALA A 164 0.19 -2.75 -10.68
C ALA A 164 -0.61 -3.81 -9.92
N ILE A 165 -1.92 -3.95 -10.17
CA ILE A 165 -2.75 -5.03 -9.62
C ILE A 165 -2.17 -6.40 -10.02
N GLU A 166 -1.82 -6.60 -11.29
CA GLU A 166 -1.20 -7.86 -11.74
C GLU A 166 0.11 -8.17 -11.04
N GLN A 167 0.98 -7.16 -10.87
CA GLN A 167 2.24 -7.32 -10.16
C GLN A 167 2.01 -7.66 -8.68
N TYR A 168 1.07 -7.00 -8.01
CA TYR A 168 0.75 -7.23 -6.61
C TYR A 168 0.12 -8.60 -6.35
N VAL A 169 -0.63 -9.16 -7.30
CA VAL A 169 -1.11 -10.54 -7.21
C VAL A 169 0.04 -11.55 -7.30
N ARG A 170 1.06 -11.28 -8.13
CA ARG A 170 2.25 -12.15 -8.25
C ARG A 170 3.14 -12.06 -7.02
N TYR A 171 3.37 -10.85 -6.55
CA TYR A 171 4.24 -10.58 -5.42
C TYR A 171 3.74 -9.38 -4.62
N TYR A 172 3.20 -9.65 -3.46
CA TYR A 172 2.93 -8.68 -2.40
C TYR A 172 3.42 -9.28 -1.10
N PRO A 173 4.37 -8.67 -0.39
CA PRO A 173 4.89 -9.21 0.87
C PRO A 173 3.76 -9.40 1.87
N ALA A 174 3.67 -10.60 2.46
CA ALA A 174 2.69 -10.89 3.49
C ALA A 174 3.20 -10.53 4.90
N GLU A 175 4.51 -10.30 5.03
CA GLU A 175 5.12 -10.03 6.33
C GLU A 175 4.68 -8.67 6.87
N TYR A 176 4.28 -8.71 8.13
CA TYR A 176 3.95 -7.53 8.93
C TYR A 176 5.10 -6.51 8.85
N LEU A 177 4.81 -5.29 8.38
CA LEU A 177 5.67 -4.10 8.39
C LEU A 177 6.66 -3.91 7.20
N GLY A 178 6.93 -4.91 6.35
CA GLY A 178 7.70 -4.75 5.09
C GLY A 178 6.83 -4.44 3.88
N ASP A 179 5.54 -4.72 3.99
CA ASP A 179 4.57 -4.72 2.91
C ASP A 179 4.51 -3.42 2.09
N THR A 180 4.57 -2.28 2.76
CA THR A 180 4.40 -0.97 2.13
C THR A 180 5.62 -0.53 1.32
N ILE A 181 6.82 -0.70 1.86
CA ILE A 181 8.08 -0.29 1.20
C ILE A 181 8.54 -1.38 0.24
N ASP A 182 8.50 -2.64 0.67
CA ASP A 182 8.98 -3.76 -0.13
C ASP A 182 8.09 -3.98 -1.37
N SER A 183 6.76 -3.85 -1.24
CA SER A 183 5.83 -3.90 -2.38
C SER A 183 6.13 -2.80 -3.40
N LEU A 184 6.43 -1.58 -2.92
CA LEU A 184 6.74 -0.45 -3.77
C LEU A 184 8.08 -0.64 -4.49
N VAL A 185 9.12 -1.08 -3.78
CA VAL A 185 10.44 -1.37 -4.37
C VAL A 185 10.34 -2.51 -5.39
N ALA A 186 9.61 -3.58 -5.07
CA ALA A 186 9.38 -4.69 -5.99
C ALA A 186 8.63 -4.24 -7.26
N ALA A 187 7.62 -3.38 -7.12
CA ALA A 187 6.90 -2.80 -8.24
C ALA A 187 7.81 -1.95 -9.13
N CYS A 188 8.65 -1.09 -8.55
CA CYS A 188 9.63 -0.30 -9.29
C CYS A 188 10.66 -1.19 -10.02
N HIS A 189 11.11 -2.28 -9.41
CA HIS A 189 12.00 -3.25 -10.05
C HIS A 189 11.32 -4.01 -11.20
N ALA A 190 10.01 -4.20 -11.13
CA ALA A 190 9.20 -4.74 -12.22
C ALA A 190 8.93 -3.72 -13.34
N GLY A 191 9.47 -2.50 -13.25
CA GLY A 191 9.34 -1.45 -14.26
C GLY A 191 8.04 -0.64 -14.15
N LEU A 192 7.35 -0.68 -13.00
CA LEU A 192 6.18 0.14 -12.74
C LEU A 192 6.60 1.56 -12.30
N THR A 193 5.80 2.53 -12.73
CA THR A 193 5.98 3.94 -12.40
C THR A 193 5.17 4.35 -11.18
N VAL A 194 5.68 5.34 -10.43
CA VAL A 194 5.07 5.80 -9.18
C VAL A 194 4.92 7.31 -9.19
N THR A 195 3.80 7.80 -8.70
CA THR A 195 3.57 9.23 -8.44
C THR A 195 3.08 9.46 -7.01
N GLN A 196 3.10 10.71 -6.56
CA GLN A 196 2.51 11.13 -5.29
C GLN A 196 1.58 12.32 -5.49
N VAL A 197 0.48 12.31 -4.75
CA VAL A 197 -0.47 13.40 -4.69
C VAL A 197 -0.67 13.87 -3.24
N PRO A 198 -0.86 15.17 -2.99
CA PRO A 198 -1.06 15.68 -1.64
C PRO A 198 -2.42 15.25 -1.09
N VAL A 199 -2.44 14.74 0.15
CA VAL A 199 -3.67 14.39 0.87
C VAL A 199 -3.61 14.87 2.31
N ALA A 200 -4.78 15.19 2.88
CA ALA A 200 -4.92 15.49 4.28
C ALA A 200 -5.21 14.22 5.09
N MET A 201 -4.44 13.97 6.14
CA MET A 201 -4.73 12.88 7.08
C MET A 201 -5.58 13.41 8.24
N ARG A 202 -6.54 12.59 8.65
CA ARG A 202 -7.37 12.85 9.83
C ARG A 202 -6.73 12.24 11.09
N PRO A 203 -6.99 12.78 12.28
CA PRO A 203 -6.65 12.10 13.51
C PRO A 203 -7.50 10.80 13.63
N ARG A 204 -6.90 9.75 14.18
CA ARG A 204 -7.64 8.52 14.54
C ARG A 204 -8.68 8.84 15.59
N VAL A 205 -9.90 8.31 15.43
CA VAL A 205 -11.01 8.59 16.36
C VAL A 205 -11.10 7.55 17.46
N HIS A 206 -10.91 6.27 17.12
CA HIS A 206 -11.00 5.15 18.07
C HIS A 206 -9.87 4.14 17.85
N GLY A 207 -9.58 3.35 18.87
CA GLY A 207 -8.60 2.26 18.84
C GLY A 207 -7.18 2.70 19.21
N THR A 208 -6.32 1.69 19.41
CA THR A 208 -4.89 1.87 19.66
C THR A 208 -4.12 1.66 18.34
N PRO A 209 -3.05 2.43 18.09
CA PRO A 209 -2.18 2.16 16.96
C PRO A 209 -1.71 0.70 16.99
N SER A 210 -1.73 0.00 15.87
CA SER A 210 -1.24 -1.38 15.76
C SER A 210 0.21 -1.53 16.24
N GLN A 211 0.93 -0.40 16.36
CA GLN A 211 2.29 -0.33 16.86
C GLN A 211 2.49 0.88 17.77
N GLY A 212 3.07 0.63 18.93
CA GLY A 212 3.59 1.70 19.79
C GLY A 212 4.80 2.41 19.13
N PRO A 213 5.22 3.58 19.66
CA PRO A 213 6.32 4.37 19.10
C PRO A 213 7.65 3.62 19.01
N ILE A 214 7.90 2.67 19.91
CA ILE A 214 9.08 1.81 19.92
C ILE A 214 9.02 0.80 18.75
N GLY A 215 7.87 0.12 18.56
CA GLY A 215 7.67 -0.81 17.46
C GLY A 215 7.82 -0.14 16.10
N ALA A 216 7.26 1.06 15.94
CA ALA A 216 7.41 1.84 14.72
C ALA A 216 8.87 2.24 14.43
N SER A 217 9.67 2.51 15.47
CA SER A 217 11.09 2.84 15.32
C SER A 217 11.94 1.62 14.94
N ILE A 218 11.68 0.46 15.56
CA ILE A 218 12.31 -0.82 15.21
C ILE A 218 11.99 -1.20 13.77
N TYR A 219 10.75 -0.98 13.34
CA TYR A 219 10.31 -1.18 11.97
C TYR A 219 11.10 -0.35 10.96
N LEU A 220 11.22 0.96 11.19
CA LEU A 220 12.00 1.82 10.32
C LEU A 220 13.46 1.38 10.20
N LEU A 221 14.08 0.97 11.33
CA LEU A 221 15.45 0.44 11.34
C LEU A 221 15.55 -0.87 10.54
N ARG A 222 14.61 -1.79 10.72
CA ARG A 222 14.56 -3.06 9.95
C ARG A 222 14.36 -2.80 8.46
N SER A 223 13.46 -1.89 8.07
CA SER A 223 13.25 -1.51 6.67
C SER A 223 14.49 -0.88 6.04
N VAL A 224 15.21 -0.02 6.77
CA VAL A 224 16.50 0.55 6.34
C VAL A 224 17.53 -0.56 6.13
N PHE A 225 17.62 -1.51 7.07
CA PHE A 225 18.58 -2.61 7.01
C PHE A 225 18.27 -3.57 5.86
N THR A 226 17.01 -3.97 5.69
CA THR A 226 16.56 -4.87 4.60
C THR A 226 16.79 -4.23 3.23
N LEU A 227 16.48 -2.94 3.11
CA LEU A 227 16.72 -2.19 1.88
C LEU A 227 18.23 -2.08 1.57
N GLY A 228 19.06 -1.85 2.60
CA GLY A 228 20.51 -1.85 2.47
C GLY A 228 21.05 -3.20 1.97
N LEU A 229 20.59 -4.31 2.53
CA LEU A 229 20.97 -5.67 2.11
C LEU A 229 20.48 -5.97 0.68
N ALA A 230 19.28 -5.55 0.31
CA ALA A 230 18.75 -5.74 -1.04
C ALA A 230 19.58 -4.97 -2.10
N MET A 231 20.10 -3.80 -1.75
CA MET A 231 20.99 -3.04 -2.63
C MET A 231 22.37 -3.69 -2.77
N LEU A 232 22.92 -4.27 -1.71
CA LEU A 232 24.21 -4.99 -1.74
C LEU A 232 24.15 -6.28 -2.57
N ARG A 233 23.06 -7.06 -2.46
CA ARG A 233 22.86 -8.29 -3.25
C ARG A 233 22.80 -8.05 -4.76
N ARG A 234 22.44 -6.88 -5.20
CA ARG A 234 22.33 -6.54 -6.63
C ARG A 234 23.66 -6.26 -7.31
N THR A 235 24.71 -5.95 -6.54
CA THR A 235 26.06 -5.76 -7.05
C THR A 235 26.76 -7.08 -7.38
N ASP A 236 26.38 -8.19 -6.75
CA ASP A 236 27.01 -9.50 -6.98
C ASP A 236 26.43 -10.22 -8.23
N SER A 237 25.18 -9.96 -8.61
CA SER A 237 24.58 -10.63 -9.77
C SER A 237 25.05 -10.08 -11.12
N SER A 238 25.60 -8.89 -11.17
CA SER A 238 26.18 -8.31 -12.40
C SER A 238 27.58 -8.88 -12.75
N SER A 239 28.29 -9.43 -11.77
CA SER A 239 29.61 -10.04 -11.97
C SER A 239 29.55 -11.50 -12.46
N GLN A 240 28.43 -12.20 -12.23
CA GLN A 240 28.27 -13.59 -12.68
C GLN A 240 27.83 -13.73 -14.14
N SER A 241 27.11 -12.75 -14.68
CA SER A 241 26.67 -12.79 -16.08
C SER A 241 27.79 -12.55 -17.11
N THR A 242 28.88 -11.90 -16.70
CA THR A 242 30.05 -11.64 -17.56
C THR A 242 30.93 -12.88 -17.67
N SER A 243 31.06 -13.65 -16.60
CA SER A 243 31.92 -14.85 -16.59
C SER A 243 31.33 -16.07 -17.30
N VAL A 244 30.03 -16.11 -17.55
CA VAL A 244 29.35 -17.17 -18.31
C VAL A 244 29.48 -16.91 -19.81
N ARG A 245 29.37 -15.64 -20.26
CA ARG A 245 29.56 -15.30 -21.68
C ARG A 245 30.97 -15.50 -22.19
N GLU A 246 32.00 -15.23 -21.35
CA GLU A 246 33.40 -15.45 -21.74
C GLU A 246 33.78 -16.93 -21.85
N ARG A 247 32.98 -17.84 -21.31
CA ARG A 247 33.21 -19.31 -21.42
C ARG A 247 32.51 -19.94 -22.61
N GLU A 248 31.45 -19.32 -23.13
CA GLU A 248 30.75 -19.78 -24.33
C GLU A 248 31.45 -19.33 -25.63
N ASP A 249 32.18 -18.21 -25.59
CA ASP A 249 32.96 -17.72 -26.74
C ASP A 249 34.36 -18.36 -26.87
N ALA A 250 34.72 -19.25 -25.93
CA ALA A 250 36.02 -19.95 -25.93
C ALA A 250 35.94 -21.46 -26.29
N GLN A 251 34.81 -21.94 -26.78
CA GLN A 251 34.62 -23.29 -27.36
C GLN A 251 34.21 -23.21 -28.81
#